data_bec2ceef2db841b78e65feb10439b60f
#
_entry.id   bec2ceef2db841b78e65feb10439b60f
#
_cell.length_a   1.000
_cell.length_b   1.000
_cell.length_c   1.000
_cell.angle_alpha   90.00
_cell.angle_beta   90.00
_cell.angle_gamma   90.00
#
_symmetry.space_group_name_H-M   'P 1'
#
loop_
_entity.id
_entity.type
_entity.pdbx_description
1 polymer ?
#
loop_
_entity_poly.entity_id
_entity_poly.type
_entity_poly.pdbx_seq_one_letter_code
_entity_poly.pdbx_strand_id
1 'polypeptide(L)'
;PDMIRRASRGLTSEIVAGVCKLMSNLDLIYAAKKMRVTAHCNTTIGLPGTFSSRLQPNHTTDDPNGIIASVMEGLSLGCGDAVIGLNPVDDSVESVARILKMFDEFKRKWEVPTQICVLAHVTTQTEAANKFGAPLDLMFQSIAGSQKGNEAFGLNAAMLDEGRATMLSRGTCTGPNVMYFETGQGSELSSEAHNGWDQVTMEARCYGFAKRYNPFLVNTVVGFIGPEYLYDSKQVTRAGLEDHFMGKLTGIPMGCDACYTNHMKADQNDIENLATLLVAAGCNYIMGVPEGDDCMLMYQCTGYHEAAALREVFGLRPIHEFDMWLEKMGFSENGKLTPKAGDASVFLKK
;
A
#
# COMPACT_ATOMS: atom_id res chain seq x y z
N PRO A 1 -10.16 -13.81 18.68
CA PRO A 1 -10.10 -12.42 18.16
C PRO A 1 -10.29 -11.40 19.29
N ASP A 2 -11.34 -11.48 20.12
CA ASP A 2 -11.65 -10.45 21.13
C ASP A 2 -10.59 -10.33 22.23
N MET A 3 -9.99 -11.44 22.64
CA MET A 3 -8.90 -11.44 23.62
C MET A 3 -7.68 -10.73 23.07
N ILE A 4 -7.28 -11.01 21.82
CA ILE A 4 -6.15 -10.34 21.14
C ILE A 4 -6.43 -8.83 21.07
N ARG A 5 -7.62 -8.43 20.61
CA ARG A 5 -8.04 -7.03 20.47
C ARG A 5 -8.10 -6.28 21.83
N ARG A 6 -8.45 -6.96 22.91
CA ARG A 6 -8.40 -6.38 24.27
C ARG A 6 -6.97 -6.21 24.74
N ALA A 7 -6.13 -7.24 24.58
CA ALA A 7 -4.72 -7.20 24.98
C ALA A 7 -3.95 -6.11 24.20
N SER A 8 -4.15 -5.99 22.89
CA SER A 8 -3.44 -5.05 22.03
C SER A 8 -3.57 -3.57 22.46
N ARG A 9 -4.67 -3.21 23.14
CA ARG A 9 -4.88 -1.84 23.64
C ARG A 9 -3.90 -1.41 24.71
N GLY A 10 -3.28 -2.37 25.41
CA GLY A 10 -2.30 -2.12 26.48
C GLY A 10 -0.86 -2.39 26.07
N LEU A 11 -0.60 -2.75 24.80
CA LEU A 11 0.75 -3.04 24.33
C LEU A 11 1.43 -1.77 23.80
N THR A 12 2.69 -1.55 24.23
CA THR A 12 3.57 -0.58 23.58
C THR A 12 4.17 -1.19 22.30
N SER A 13 4.71 -0.37 21.43
CA SER A 13 5.40 -0.83 20.23
C SER A 13 6.53 -1.81 20.52
N GLU A 14 7.29 -1.57 21.57
CA GLU A 14 8.40 -2.43 22.00
C GLU A 14 7.90 -3.81 22.47
N ILE A 15 6.75 -3.86 23.15
CA ILE A 15 6.14 -5.14 23.56
C ILE A 15 5.59 -5.87 22.32
N VAL A 16 4.99 -5.17 21.38
CA VAL A 16 4.54 -5.73 20.10
C VAL A 16 5.71 -6.38 19.35
N ALA A 17 6.83 -5.69 19.23
CA ALA A 17 8.06 -6.22 18.62
C ALA A 17 8.60 -7.43 19.40
N GLY A 18 8.63 -7.36 20.75
CA GLY A 18 9.07 -8.46 21.61
C GLY A 18 8.23 -9.73 21.42
N VAL A 19 6.91 -9.61 21.35
CA VAL A 19 6.01 -10.73 21.06
C VAL A 19 6.26 -11.29 19.67
N CYS A 20 6.39 -10.42 18.67
CA CYS A 20 6.64 -10.78 17.27
C CYS A 20 7.91 -11.65 17.13
N LYS A 21 9.00 -11.26 17.76
CA LYS A 21 10.29 -11.96 17.73
C LYS A 21 10.26 -13.38 18.33
N LEU A 22 9.31 -13.65 19.24
CA LEU A 22 9.15 -14.98 19.85
C LEU A 22 8.29 -15.93 19.01
N MET A 23 7.60 -15.45 17.98
CA MET A 23 6.67 -16.21 17.18
C MET A 23 7.35 -16.84 15.96
N SER A 24 6.95 -18.07 15.62
CA SER A 24 7.28 -18.66 14.33
C SER A 24 6.50 -18.00 13.18
N ASN A 25 6.90 -18.24 11.94
CA ASN A 25 6.14 -17.75 10.79
C ASN A 25 4.68 -18.20 10.80
N LEU A 26 4.44 -19.47 11.18
CA LEU A 26 3.07 -20.00 11.28
C LEU A 26 2.27 -19.32 12.39
N ASP A 27 2.90 -19.00 13.52
CA ASP A 27 2.24 -18.27 14.61
C ASP A 27 1.86 -16.85 14.17
N LEU A 28 2.73 -16.15 13.43
CA LEU A 28 2.46 -14.84 12.86
C LEU A 28 1.27 -14.88 11.92
N ILE A 29 1.24 -15.82 10.98
CA ILE A 29 0.15 -16.03 10.02
C ILE A 29 -1.17 -16.33 10.78
N TYR A 30 -1.13 -17.30 11.69
CA TYR A 30 -2.32 -17.76 12.40
C TYR A 30 -2.92 -16.67 13.29
N ALA A 31 -2.10 -15.91 14.00
CA ALA A 31 -2.56 -14.81 14.83
C ALA A 31 -3.06 -13.63 13.98
N ALA A 32 -2.34 -13.24 12.93
CA ALA A 32 -2.75 -12.17 12.03
C ALA A 32 -4.08 -12.46 11.35
N LYS A 33 -4.32 -13.70 10.92
CA LYS A 33 -5.60 -14.13 10.30
C LYS A 33 -6.82 -13.90 11.21
N LYS A 34 -6.64 -13.90 12.52
CA LYS A 34 -7.71 -13.68 13.50
C LYS A 34 -8.02 -12.21 13.75
N MET A 35 -7.16 -11.32 13.30
CA MET A 35 -7.31 -9.88 13.48
C MET A 35 -7.87 -9.28 12.17
N ARG A 36 -8.98 -8.57 12.27
CA ARG A 36 -9.54 -7.85 11.14
C ARG A 36 -9.41 -6.36 11.39
N VAL A 37 -8.87 -5.67 10.40
CA VAL A 37 -8.82 -4.21 10.39
C VAL A 37 -9.48 -3.73 9.10
N THR A 38 -10.44 -2.83 9.23
CA THR A 38 -11.13 -2.18 8.12
C THR A 38 -10.85 -0.70 8.11
N ALA A 39 -10.78 -0.11 6.93
CA ALA A 39 -10.65 1.33 6.76
C ALA A 39 -11.53 1.80 5.60
N HIS A 40 -12.05 3.02 5.70
CA HIS A 40 -12.95 3.62 4.72
C HIS A 40 -12.43 4.97 4.24
N CYS A 41 -12.24 5.08 2.92
CA CYS A 41 -11.99 6.32 2.18
C CYS A 41 -13.18 6.57 1.22
N ASN A 42 -13.04 6.45 -0.08
CA ASN A 42 -14.20 6.37 -0.98
C ASN A 42 -14.84 4.97 -0.94
N THR A 43 -14.03 3.96 -0.74
CA THR A 43 -14.41 2.55 -0.61
C THR A 43 -13.91 1.98 0.70
N THR A 44 -14.29 0.74 1.03
CA THR A 44 -13.88 0.07 2.28
C THR A 44 -13.00 -1.13 1.98
N ILE A 45 -11.79 -1.15 2.55
CA ILE A 45 -10.89 -2.31 2.49
C ILE A 45 -10.95 -3.13 3.79
N GLY A 46 -10.52 -4.39 3.73
CA GLY A 46 -10.41 -5.30 4.87
C GLY A 46 -11.74 -5.95 5.30
N LEU A 47 -12.78 -5.88 4.47
CA LEU A 47 -14.03 -6.58 4.71
C LEU A 47 -13.86 -8.11 4.59
N PRO A 48 -14.76 -8.91 5.24
CA PRO A 48 -14.73 -10.36 5.10
C PRO A 48 -14.85 -10.80 3.64
N GLY A 49 -14.02 -11.77 3.23
CA GLY A 49 -14.06 -12.33 1.88
C GLY A 49 -13.42 -11.44 0.82
N THR A 50 -12.84 -10.30 1.20
CA THR A 50 -12.17 -9.42 0.24
C THR A 50 -10.64 -9.45 0.38
N PHE A 51 -9.97 -9.22 -0.74
CA PHE A 51 -8.55 -8.97 -0.85
C PHE A 51 -8.33 -7.93 -1.93
N SER A 52 -7.76 -6.80 -1.54
CA SER A 52 -7.60 -5.65 -2.42
C SER A 52 -6.21 -5.57 -3.05
N SER A 53 -6.03 -4.62 -3.96
CA SER A 53 -4.75 -4.35 -4.60
C SER A 53 -4.53 -2.86 -4.79
N ARG A 54 -3.29 -2.43 -4.63
CA ARG A 54 -2.83 -1.11 -5.03
C ARG A 54 -2.26 -1.19 -6.44
N LEU A 55 -2.70 -0.34 -7.33
CA LEU A 55 -2.17 -0.21 -8.68
C LEU A 55 -1.13 0.91 -8.70
N GLN A 56 0.12 0.59 -9.08
CA GLN A 56 1.22 1.56 -9.15
C GLN A 56 1.71 1.69 -10.60
N PRO A 57 1.19 2.66 -11.37
CA PRO A 57 1.50 2.83 -12.79
C PRO A 57 2.72 3.72 -12.98
N ASN A 58 3.84 3.42 -12.32
CA ASN A 58 5.06 4.22 -12.41
C ASN A 58 5.56 4.32 -13.85
N HIS A 59 6.08 5.49 -14.20
CA HIS A 59 6.61 5.78 -15.53
C HIS A 59 7.91 6.59 -15.42
N THR A 60 8.93 6.23 -16.18
CA THR A 60 10.29 6.78 -16.06
C THR A 60 10.43 8.27 -16.41
N THR A 61 9.41 8.88 -17.01
CA THR A 61 9.39 10.30 -17.42
C THR A 61 8.08 10.99 -17.08
N ASP A 62 7.22 10.40 -16.26
CA ASP A 62 5.88 10.91 -15.94
C ASP A 62 5.04 11.26 -17.18
N ASP A 63 5.22 10.51 -18.30
CA ASP A 63 4.40 10.71 -19.49
C ASP A 63 2.93 10.35 -19.22
N PRO A 64 1.99 11.31 -19.38
CA PRO A 64 0.58 11.06 -19.05
C PRO A 64 -0.06 9.91 -19.83
N ASN A 65 0.34 9.72 -21.10
CA ASN A 65 -0.22 8.65 -21.92
C ASN A 65 0.28 7.27 -21.47
N GLY A 66 1.58 7.18 -21.14
CA GLY A 66 2.17 5.96 -20.60
C GLY A 66 1.57 5.58 -19.24
N ILE A 67 1.42 6.54 -18.34
CA ILE A 67 0.77 6.34 -17.04
C ILE A 67 -0.67 5.84 -17.22
N ILE A 68 -1.47 6.50 -18.04
CA ILE A 68 -2.87 6.10 -18.26
C ILE A 68 -2.98 4.75 -18.98
N ALA A 69 -2.08 4.43 -19.90
CA ALA A 69 -2.03 3.10 -20.51
C ALA A 69 -1.81 2.00 -19.47
N SER A 70 -0.88 2.21 -18.56
CA SER A 70 -0.60 1.31 -17.44
C SER A 70 -1.79 1.21 -16.45
N VAL A 71 -2.48 2.32 -16.18
CA VAL A 71 -3.72 2.31 -15.37
C VAL A 71 -4.80 1.46 -16.04
N MET A 72 -5.02 1.61 -17.36
CA MET A 72 -6.01 0.85 -18.12
C MET A 72 -5.69 -0.66 -18.08
N GLU A 73 -4.42 -1.02 -18.25
CA GLU A 73 -3.97 -2.41 -18.18
C GLU A 73 -4.24 -2.99 -16.79
N GLY A 74 -3.73 -2.37 -15.73
CA GLY A 74 -3.89 -2.86 -14.36
C GLY A 74 -5.35 -3.00 -13.94
N LEU A 75 -6.20 -2.01 -14.27
CA LEU A 75 -7.63 -2.08 -14.00
C LEU A 75 -8.32 -3.21 -14.78
N SER A 76 -7.90 -3.46 -16.02
CA SER A 76 -8.46 -4.54 -16.85
C SER A 76 -8.10 -5.94 -16.31
N LEU A 77 -7.01 -6.04 -15.56
CA LEU A 77 -6.58 -7.25 -14.84
C LEU A 77 -7.15 -7.37 -13.42
N GLY A 78 -8.01 -6.42 -13.03
CA GLY A 78 -8.64 -6.42 -11.69
C GLY A 78 -7.75 -5.91 -10.56
N CYS A 79 -6.69 -5.15 -10.89
CA CYS A 79 -5.83 -4.45 -9.94
C CYS A 79 -6.30 -3.00 -9.74
N GLY A 80 -6.27 -2.47 -8.50
CA GLY A 80 -6.50 -1.04 -8.23
C GLY A 80 -7.70 -0.70 -7.34
N ASP A 81 -8.36 -1.69 -6.75
CA ASP A 81 -9.51 -1.47 -5.88
C ASP A 81 -9.17 -0.83 -4.52
N ALA A 82 -7.92 -0.97 -4.04
CA ALA A 82 -7.49 -0.24 -2.87
C ALA A 82 -7.12 1.22 -3.21
N VAL A 83 -6.28 1.41 -4.22
CA VAL A 83 -5.83 2.74 -4.65
C VAL A 83 -5.11 2.67 -6.01
N ILE A 84 -5.20 3.74 -6.79
CA ILE A 84 -4.30 4.05 -7.89
C ILE A 84 -3.29 5.06 -7.36
N GLY A 85 -2.02 4.67 -7.23
CA GLY A 85 -0.97 5.51 -6.63
C GLY A 85 0.32 5.47 -7.43
N LEU A 86 0.90 6.63 -7.71
CA LEU A 86 2.09 6.78 -8.55
C LEU A 86 3.22 7.44 -7.77
N ASN A 87 4.43 6.91 -7.89
CA ASN A 87 5.67 7.60 -7.51
C ASN A 87 6.08 8.53 -8.67
N PRO A 88 6.03 9.86 -8.52
CA PRO A 88 6.40 10.76 -9.58
C PRO A 88 7.93 10.84 -9.72
N VAL A 89 8.42 11.02 -10.94
CA VAL A 89 9.82 11.39 -11.23
C VAL A 89 10.04 12.85 -10.90
N ASP A 90 9.08 13.70 -11.27
CA ASP A 90 9.05 15.13 -10.93
C ASP A 90 8.03 15.34 -9.79
N ASP A 91 8.53 15.53 -8.58
CA ASP A 91 7.74 15.78 -7.37
C ASP A 91 7.44 17.29 -7.13
N SER A 92 7.61 18.13 -8.17
CA SER A 92 7.17 19.52 -8.12
C SER A 92 5.66 19.62 -7.88
N VAL A 93 5.24 20.72 -7.24
CA VAL A 93 3.83 20.96 -6.90
C VAL A 93 2.94 20.93 -8.14
N GLU A 94 3.43 21.47 -9.25
CA GLU A 94 2.76 21.51 -10.55
C GLU A 94 2.57 20.11 -11.15
N SER A 95 3.63 19.30 -11.12
CA SER A 95 3.59 17.92 -11.63
C SER A 95 2.64 17.06 -10.82
N VAL A 96 2.74 17.12 -9.49
CA VAL A 96 1.84 16.40 -8.57
C VAL A 96 0.38 16.80 -8.81
N ALA A 97 0.10 18.10 -8.94
CA ALA A 97 -1.26 18.59 -9.21
C ALA A 97 -1.79 18.11 -10.57
N ARG A 98 -0.94 18.06 -11.60
CA ARG A 98 -1.29 17.57 -12.94
C ARG A 98 -1.65 16.09 -12.90
N ILE A 99 -0.84 15.27 -12.25
CA ILE A 99 -1.07 13.81 -12.15
C ILE A 99 -2.36 13.53 -11.37
N LEU A 100 -2.58 14.18 -10.24
CA LEU A 100 -3.81 14.02 -9.46
C LEU A 100 -5.07 14.38 -10.25
N LYS A 101 -5.04 15.47 -11.02
CA LYS A 101 -6.15 15.86 -11.91
C LYS A 101 -6.40 14.81 -12.98
N MET A 102 -5.34 14.31 -13.61
CA MET A 102 -5.42 13.27 -14.63
C MET A 102 -6.05 11.98 -14.07
N PHE A 103 -5.65 11.54 -12.89
CA PHE A 103 -6.24 10.36 -12.24
C PHE A 103 -7.71 10.59 -11.86
N ASP A 104 -8.06 11.75 -11.34
CA ASP A 104 -9.45 12.07 -10.99
C ASP A 104 -10.35 12.13 -12.23
N GLU A 105 -9.89 12.76 -13.32
CA GLU A 105 -10.60 12.79 -14.60
C GLU A 105 -10.82 11.36 -15.13
N PHE A 106 -9.81 10.52 -15.11
CA PHE A 106 -9.92 9.13 -15.54
C PHE A 106 -10.89 8.35 -14.65
N LYS A 107 -10.72 8.43 -13.33
CA LYS A 107 -11.59 7.79 -12.33
C LYS A 107 -13.06 8.16 -12.54
N ARG A 108 -13.36 9.44 -12.72
CA ARG A 108 -14.74 9.92 -12.95
C ARG A 108 -15.28 9.49 -14.29
N LYS A 109 -14.48 9.60 -15.36
CA LYS A 109 -14.91 9.19 -16.71
C LYS A 109 -15.36 7.75 -16.77
N TRP A 110 -14.65 6.87 -16.09
CA TRP A 110 -14.90 5.43 -16.12
C TRP A 110 -15.65 4.92 -14.88
N GLU A 111 -16.03 5.82 -13.97
CA GLU A 111 -16.73 5.50 -12.72
C GLU A 111 -16.01 4.42 -11.90
N VAL A 112 -14.67 4.48 -11.85
CA VAL A 112 -13.84 3.49 -11.15
C VAL A 112 -14.00 3.66 -9.64
N PRO A 113 -14.49 2.66 -8.90
CA PRO A 113 -14.66 2.77 -7.44
C PRO A 113 -13.34 2.51 -6.72
N THR A 114 -12.52 3.54 -6.62
CA THR A 114 -11.19 3.52 -6.01
C THR A 114 -10.82 4.88 -5.42
N GLN A 115 -9.64 4.98 -4.85
CA GLN A 115 -8.99 6.21 -4.41
C GLN A 115 -7.80 6.52 -5.33
N ILE A 116 -7.42 7.78 -5.40
CA ILE A 116 -6.21 8.23 -6.09
C ILE A 116 -5.19 8.82 -5.12
N CYS A 117 -3.91 8.68 -5.45
CA CYS A 117 -2.80 9.20 -4.66
C CYS A 117 -1.58 9.49 -5.56
N VAL A 118 -0.76 10.45 -5.18
CA VAL A 118 0.61 10.63 -5.69
C VAL A 118 1.57 10.56 -4.52
N LEU A 119 2.62 9.75 -4.65
CA LEU A 119 3.56 9.47 -3.58
C LEU A 119 4.65 10.55 -3.52
N ALA A 120 4.24 11.78 -3.27
CA ALA A 120 5.10 12.93 -3.04
C ALA A 120 5.09 13.31 -1.55
N HIS A 121 5.99 14.18 -1.13
CA HIS A 121 6.03 14.66 0.25
C HIS A 121 4.70 15.32 0.66
N VAL A 122 4.29 15.17 1.92
CA VAL A 122 3.01 15.69 2.44
C VAL A 122 2.83 17.19 2.20
N THR A 123 3.90 17.97 2.29
CA THR A 123 3.87 19.43 2.03
C THR A 123 3.62 19.76 0.55
N THR A 124 4.22 19.00 -0.38
CA THR A 124 4.00 19.14 -1.82
C THR A 124 2.54 18.88 -2.18
N GLN A 125 1.96 17.80 -1.64
CA GLN A 125 0.55 17.47 -1.87
C GLN A 125 -0.39 18.52 -1.28
N THR A 126 -0.10 18.99 -0.06
CA THR A 126 -0.86 20.08 0.59
C THR A 126 -0.83 21.34 -0.25
N GLU A 127 0.33 21.70 -0.80
CA GLU A 127 0.49 22.87 -1.66
C GLU A 127 -0.20 22.69 -3.02
N ALA A 128 -0.17 21.47 -3.61
CA ALA A 128 -0.89 21.15 -4.84
C ALA A 128 -2.42 21.34 -4.67
N ALA A 129 -2.97 20.91 -3.53
CA ALA A 129 -4.38 21.15 -3.22
C ALA A 129 -4.68 22.63 -3.03
N ASN A 130 -3.83 23.37 -2.30
CA ASN A 130 -4.06 24.77 -1.96
C ASN A 130 -3.89 25.72 -3.17
N LYS A 131 -2.84 25.53 -3.97
CA LYS A 131 -2.52 26.42 -5.10
C LYS A 131 -3.24 26.07 -6.40
N PHE A 132 -3.39 24.76 -6.67
CA PHE A 132 -3.88 24.28 -7.97
C PHE A 132 -5.25 23.61 -7.88
N GLY A 133 -5.85 23.50 -6.68
CA GLY A 133 -7.12 22.82 -6.47
C GLY A 133 -7.04 21.33 -6.88
N ALA A 134 -5.89 20.70 -6.66
CA ALA A 134 -5.71 19.29 -6.99
C ALA A 134 -6.66 18.41 -6.15
N PRO A 135 -7.35 17.44 -6.75
CA PRO A 135 -8.17 16.49 -6.01
C PRO A 135 -7.29 15.58 -5.17
N LEU A 136 -7.64 15.36 -3.91
CA LEU A 136 -6.93 14.49 -2.99
C LEU A 136 -7.90 13.51 -2.35
N ASP A 137 -7.78 12.23 -2.67
CA ASP A 137 -8.49 11.17 -1.95
C ASP A 137 -7.68 10.67 -0.76
N LEU A 138 -6.36 10.52 -0.94
CA LEU A 138 -5.42 10.09 0.10
C LEU A 138 -4.20 11.00 0.14
N MET A 139 -3.71 11.29 1.34
CA MET A 139 -2.45 11.99 1.59
C MET A 139 -1.38 10.98 1.92
N PHE A 140 -0.38 10.89 1.07
CA PHE A 140 0.76 9.99 1.23
C PHE A 140 1.88 10.59 2.08
N GLN A 141 2.59 9.75 2.84
CA GLN A 141 3.91 10.05 3.40
C GLN A 141 4.63 8.78 3.83
N SER A 142 5.93 8.66 3.53
CA SER A 142 6.81 7.68 4.18
C SER A 142 7.13 8.14 5.60
N ILE A 143 7.07 7.21 6.56
CA ILE A 143 7.29 7.50 7.97
C ILE A 143 8.30 6.54 8.60
N ALA A 144 8.93 6.98 9.68
CA ALA A 144 9.91 6.22 10.45
C ALA A 144 9.50 6.08 11.92
N GLY A 145 10.03 5.07 12.61
CA GLY A 145 9.77 4.81 14.02
C GLY A 145 10.58 5.67 15.00
N SER A 146 11.41 6.58 14.50
CA SER A 146 12.15 7.55 15.29
C SER A 146 11.98 8.97 14.77
N GLN A 147 12.17 9.95 15.65
CA GLN A 147 12.15 11.35 15.24
C GLN A 147 13.26 11.65 14.22
N LYS A 148 14.49 11.16 14.49
CA LYS A 148 15.63 11.34 13.57
C LYS A 148 15.37 10.72 12.19
N GLY A 149 14.71 9.56 12.12
CA GLY A 149 14.30 8.94 10.87
C GLY A 149 13.28 9.78 10.10
N ASN A 150 12.29 10.31 10.79
CA ASN A 150 11.31 11.23 10.16
C ASN A 150 11.98 12.53 9.71
N GLU A 151 12.89 13.09 10.48
CA GLU A 151 13.67 14.28 10.09
C GLU A 151 14.54 14.03 8.85
N ALA A 152 15.07 12.80 8.68
CA ALA A 152 15.80 12.41 7.47
C ALA A 152 14.89 12.39 6.21
N PHE A 153 13.59 12.15 6.39
CA PHE A 153 12.57 12.30 5.34
C PHE A 153 12.05 13.74 5.18
N GLY A 154 12.63 14.71 5.89
CA GLY A 154 12.14 16.09 5.91
C GLY A 154 10.82 16.27 6.65
N LEU A 155 10.45 15.35 7.52
CA LEU A 155 9.13 15.22 8.11
C LEU A 155 9.14 15.47 9.62
N ASN A 156 8.04 16.08 10.10
CA ASN A 156 7.69 16.11 11.52
C ASN A 156 6.18 15.91 11.72
N ALA A 157 5.77 15.67 12.96
CA ALA A 157 4.37 15.41 13.28
C ALA A 157 3.43 16.58 12.95
N ALA A 158 3.90 17.83 13.03
CA ALA A 158 3.08 19.00 12.71
C ALA A 158 2.72 19.06 11.23
N MET A 159 3.64 18.68 10.33
CA MET A 159 3.37 18.58 8.89
C MET A 159 2.30 17.52 8.58
N LEU A 160 2.34 16.37 9.27
CA LEU A 160 1.31 15.34 9.13
C LEU A 160 -0.04 15.79 9.70
N ASP A 161 -0.04 16.50 10.83
CA ASP A 161 -1.26 17.07 11.42
C ASP A 161 -1.90 18.09 10.44
N GLU A 162 -1.10 18.94 9.80
CA GLU A 162 -1.55 19.89 8.78
C GLU A 162 -2.06 19.16 7.52
N GLY A 163 -1.30 18.19 7.00
CA GLY A 163 -1.71 17.40 5.84
C GLY A 163 -3.04 16.70 6.08
N ARG A 164 -3.20 16.06 7.24
CA ARG A 164 -4.47 15.43 7.61
C ARG A 164 -5.61 16.44 7.75
N ALA A 165 -5.37 17.60 8.34
CA ALA A 165 -6.38 18.66 8.44
C ALA A 165 -6.79 19.19 7.05
N THR A 166 -5.84 19.32 6.13
CA THR A 166 -6.11 19.67 4.72
C THR A 166 -7.01 18.64 4.07
N MET A 167 -6.72 17.34 4.25
CA MET A 167 -7.55 16.26 3.71
C MET A 167 -8.96 16.28 4.25
N LEU A 168 -9.15 16.46 5.55
CA LEU A 168 -10.48 16.50 6.18
C LEU A 168 -11.30 17.73 5.79
N SER A 169 -10.65 18.82 5.37
CA SER A 169 -11.34 20.08 5.00
C SER A 169 -11.51 20.25 3.49
N ARG A 170 -10.63 19.69 2.66
CA ARG A 170 -10.57 19.92 1.22
C ARG A 170 -10.43 18.64 0.40
N GLY A 171 -10.21 17.47 1.02
CA GLY A 171 -10.10 16.20 0.34
C GLY A 171 -11.39 15.85 -0.43
N THR A 172 -11.24 15.04 -1.45
CA THR A 172 -12.33 14.59 -2.33
C THR A 172 -12.96 13.28 -1.87
N CYS A 173 -12.39 12.64 -0.84
CA CYS A 173 -12.90 11.39 -0.29
C CYS A 173 -14.09 11.60 0.65
N THR A 174 -14.87 10.54 0.86
CA THR A 174 -16.09 10.55 1.67
C THR A 174 -15.89 9.98 3.07
N GLY A 175 -14.83 9.22 3.31
CA GLY A 175 -14.56 8.55 4.56
C GLY A 175 -13.55 9.26 5.47
N PRO A 176 -13.42 8.80 6.72
CA PRO A 176 -12.56 9.43 7.72
C PRO A 176 -11.09 9.03 7.61
N ASN A 177 -10.78 7.96 6.86
CA ASN A 177 -9.43 7.44 6.71
C ASN A 177 -8.80 8.06 5.47
N VAL A 178 -8.00 9.10 5.66
CA VAL A 178 -7.49 9.97 4.58
C VAL A 178 -5.97 9.89 4.41
N MET A 179 -5.28 9.15 5.27
CA MET A 179 -3.82 9.05 5.25
C MET A 179 -3.37 7.72 4.65
N TYR A 180 -2.28 7.76 3.90
CA TYR A 180 -1.57 6.60 3.40
C TYR A 180 -0.11 6.69 3.83
N PHE A 181 0.39 5.68 4.51
CA PHE A 181 1.78 5.63 4.95
C PHE A 181 2.53 4.48 4.31
N GLU A 182 3.78 4.73 3.96
CA GLU A 182 4.77 3.69 3.65
C GLU A 182 5.81 3.59 4.76
N THR A 183 6.19 2.35 5.05
CA THR A 183 7.17 1.95 6.06
C THR A 183 8.01 0.81 5.50
N GLY A 184 8.99 0.34 6.26
CA GLY A 184 9.78 -0.85 5.92
C GLY A 184 10.89 -1.07 6.92
N GLN A 185 11.11 -2.32 7.31
CA GLN A 185 12.21 -2.68 8.19
C GLN A 185 13.54 -2.23 7.56
N GLY A 186 14.38 -1.57 8.36
CA GLY A 186 15.68 -1.10 7.91
C GLY A 186 15.77 0.39 7.57
N SER A 187 14.66 1.11 7.43
CA SER A 187 14.67 2.55 7.12
C SER A 187 15.52 3.37 8.07
N GLU A 188 15.38 3.13 9.37
CA GLU A 188 16.14 3.84 10.42
C GLU A 188 17.59 3.39 10.50
N LEU A 189 17.87 2.14 10.13
CA LEU A 189 19.24 1.62 10.06
C LEU A 189 19.99 2.29 8.92
N SER A 190 19.40 2.36 7.74
CA SER A 190 19.98 2.99 6.55
C SER A 190 20.30 4.48 6.78
N SER A 191 19.50 5.18 7.59
CA SER A 191 19.70 6.59 7.94
C SER A 191 20.46 6.82 9.26
N GLU A 192 21.01 5.77 9.88
CA GLU A 192 21.64 5.81 11.22
C GLU A 192 20.72 6.44 12.29
N ALA A 193 19.42 6.23 12.17
CA ALA A 193 18.39 6.86 13.01
C ALA A 193 17.76 5.90 14.02
N HIS A 194 18.29 4.69 14.16
CA HIS A 194 17.72 3.62 14.99
C HIS A 194 18.02 3.74 16.49
N ASN A 195 18.93 4.63 16.91
CA ASN A 195 19.29 4.86 18.32
C ASN A 195 19.67 3.57 19.10
N GLY A 196 20.29 2.60 18.43
CA GLY A 196 20.69 1.31 19.02
C GLY A 196 19.58 0.26 19.12
N TRP A 197 18.37 0.54 18.61
CA TRP A 197 17.28 -0.42 18.50
C TRP A 197 17.40 -1.26 17.23
N ASP A 198 16.82 -2.45 17.26
CA ASP A 198 16.74 -3.33 16.09
C ASP A 198 15.61 -2.90 15.14
N GLN A 199 15.68 -3.38 13.90
CA GLN A 199 14.75 -3.01 12.83
C GLN A 199 13.28 -3.40 13.12
N VAL A 200 13.03 -4.55 13.77
CA VAL A 200 11.66 -5.00 14.09
C VAL A 200 11.02 -4.07 15.11
N THR A 201 11.80 -3.64 16.11
CA THR A 201 11.32 -2.68 17.13
C THR A 201 11.06 -1.31 16.51
N MET A 202 11.93 -0.85 15.62
CA MET A 202 11.74 0.42 14.92
C MET A 202 10.50 0.40 14.04
N GLU A 203 10.26 -0.68 13.31
CA GLU A 203 9.06 -0.84 12.49
C GLU A 203 7.77 -0.87 13.34
N ALA A 204 7.78 -1.57 14.48
CA ALA A 204 6.64 -1.52 15.42
C ALA A 204 6.35 -0.10 15.93
N ARG A 205 7.38 0.72 16.12
CA ARG A 205 7.22 2.14 16.49
C ARG A 205 6.64 2.97 15.36
N CYS A 206 7.01 2.67 14.10
CA CYS A 206 6.36 3.23 12.92
C CYS A 206 4.84 3.03 12.96
N TYR A 207 4.39 1.82 13.23
CA TYR A 207 2.96 1.49 13.33
C TYR A 207 2.26 2.18 14.49
N GLY A 208 2.96 2.34 15.62
CA GLY A 208 2.48 3.15 16.74
C GLY A 208 2.25 4.62 16.35
N PHE A 209 3.16 5.18 15.55
CA PHE A 209 3.03 6.53 15.02
C PHE A 209 1.92 6.65 13.97
N ALA A 210 1.86 5.71 13.01
CA ALA A 210 0.80 5.67 12.00
C ALA A 210 -0.61 5.64 12.62
N LYS A 211 -0.80 4.86 13.69
CA LYS A 211 -2.09 4.71 14.38
C LYS A 211 -2.70 6.03 14.83
N ARG A 212 -1.88 7.03 15.19
CA ARG A 212 -2.35 8.37 15.58
C ARG A 212 -3.24 9.01 14.51
N TYR A 213 -2.97 8.70 13.24
CA TYR A 213 -3.63 9.33 12.10
C TYR A 213 -4.81 8.53 11.55
N ASN A 214 -5.09 7.34 12.10
CA ASN A 214 -6.15 6.44 11.64
C ASN A 214 -6.12 6.26 10.09
N PRO A 215 -5.04 5.73 9.52
CA PRO A 215 -4.82 5.71 8.08
C PRO A 215 -5.81 4.81 7.33
N PHE A 216 -5.94 5.05 6.02
CA PHE A 216 -6.63 4.14 5.11
C PHE A 216 -5.74 2.97 4.68
N LEU A 217 -4.47 3.27 4.40
CA LEU A 217 -3.45 2.30 4.01
C LEU A 217 -2.19 2.49 4.86
N VAL A 218 -1.58 1.38 5.25
CA VAL A 218 -0.17 1.32 5.65
C VAL A 218 0.48 0.21 4.86
N ASN A 219 1.48 0.56 4.07
CA ASN A 219 2.19 -0.34 3.18
C ASN A 219 3.60 -0.56 3.71
N THR A 220 3.97 -1.81 4.00
CA THR A 220 5.37 -2.14 4.24
C THR A 220 6.06 -2.50 2.94
N VAL A 221 7.16 -1.82 2.63
CA VAL A 221 8.01 -2.05 1.45
C VAL A 221 9.17 -2.94 1.90
N VAL A 222 8.95 -4.26 1.83
CA VAL A 222 9.78 -5.23 2.56
C VAL A 222 11.20 -5.34 2.03
N GLY A 223 11.37 -5.38 0.74
CA GLY A 223 12.65 -5.66 0.11
C GLY A 223 13.37 -4.43 -0.46
N PHE A 224 12.79 -3.25 -0.35
CA PHE A 224 13.33 -2.03 -0.94
C PHE A 224 14.04 -1.14 0.08
N ILE A 225 13.43 -0.91 1.24
CA ILE A 225 14.01 -0.05 2.27
C ILE A 225 14.96 -0.86 3.13
N GLY A 226 16.26 -0.57 3.03
CA GLY A 226 17.31 -1.27 3.76
C GLY A 226 17.65 -2.66 3.19
N PRO A 227 17.75 -2.82 1.87
CA PRO A 227 18.05 -4.11 1.24
C PRO A 227 19.38 -4.70 1.69
N GLU A 228 20.30 -3.90 2.17
CA GLU A 228 21.56 -4.31 2.78
C GLU A 228 21.40 -5.11 4.06
N TYR A 229 20.23 -5.04 4.71
CA TYR A 229 19.89 -5.77 5.93
C TYR A 229 19.03 -7.00 5.69
N LEU A 230 18.45 -7.14 4.49
CA LEU A 230 17.66 -8.29 4.05
C LEU A 230 18.42 -8.98 2.91
N TYR A 231 19.07 -10.09 3.23
CA TYR A 231 20.02 -10.72 2.31
C TYR A 231 19.39 -11.72 1.34
N ASP A 232 18.35 -12.42 1.79
CA ASP A 232 17.73 -13.52 1.03
C ASP A 232 16.22 -13.56 1.20
N SER A 233 15.57 -14.42 0.42
CA SER A 233 14.12 -14.63 0.43
C SER A 233 13.56 -15.04 1.78
N LYS A 234 14.33 -15.72 2.62
CA LYS A 234 13.87 -16.13 3.96
C LYS A 234 13.75 -14.91 4.87
N GLN A 235 14.70 -13.99 4.77
CA GLN A 235 14.67 -12.75 5.53
C GLN A 235 13.54 -11.85 5.04
N VAL A 236 13.33 -11.72 3.73
CA VAL A 236 12.21 -10.98 3.14
C VAL A 236 10.86 -11.55 3.60
N THR A 237 10.70 -12.87 3.50
CA THR A 237 9.47 -13.55 3.97
C THR A 237 9.23 -13.30 5.46
N ARG A 238 10.28 -13.41 6.28
CA ARG A 238 10.17 -13.16 7.71
C ARG A 238 9.78 -11.72 8.01
N ALA A 239 10.44 -10.74 7.41
CA ALA A 239 10.16 -9.32 7.59
C ALA A 239 8.71 -8.97 7.19
N GLY A 240 8.25 -9.42 6.02
CA GLY A 240 6.87 -9.17 5.58
C GLY A 240 5.81 -9.74 6.52
N LEU A 241 6.05 -10.94 7.08
CA LEU A 241 5.13 -11.54 8.06
C LEU A 241 5.16 -10.82 9.41
N GLU A 242 6.33 -10.38 9.86
CA GLU A 242 6.51 -9.59 11.09
C GLU A 242 5.78 -8.25 10.99
N ASP A 243 6.01 -7.52 9.93
CA ASP A 243 5.43 -6.21 9.68
C ASP A 243 3.90 -6.30 9.60
N HIS A 244 3.40 -7.24 8.81
CA HIS A 244 1.98 -7.49 8.68
C HIS A 244 1.33 -7.83 10.05
N PHE A 245 1.93 -8.72 10.83
CA PHE A 245 1.43 -9.09 12.16
C PHE A 245 1.43 -7.89 13.11
N MET A 246 2.55 -7.19 13.20
CA MET A 246 2.70 -6.06 14.12
C MET A 246 1.73 -4.92 13.80
N GLY A 247 1.56 -4.60 12.52
CA GLY A 247 0.60 -3.60 12.08
C GLY A 247 -0.84 -3.97 12.41
N LYS A 248 -1.25 -5.22 12.13
CA LYS A 248 -2.59 -5.70 12.49
C LYS A 248 -2.81 -5.76 14.00
N LEU A 249 -1.81 -6.15 14.78
CA LEU A 249 -1.89 -6.14 16.24
C LEU A 249 -2.04 -4.71 16.79
N THR A 250 -1.38 -3.75 16.15
CA THR A 250 -1.53 -2.31 16.45
C THR A 250 -2.90 -1.77 16.04
N GLY A 251 -3.59 -2.43 15.14
CA GLY A 251 -4.95 -2.09 14.68
C GLY A 251 -4.97 -1.14 13.49
N ILE A 252 -3.95 -1.20 12.62
CA ILE A 252 -3.87 -0.43 11.38
C ILE A 252 -4.10 -1.34 10.15
N PRO A 253 -4.62 -0.79 9.04
CA PRO A 253 -4.88 -1.57 7.81
C PRO A 253 -3.58 -1.80 7.07
N MET A 254 -3.09 -3.06 7.11
CA MET A 254 -1.82 -3.44 6.53
C MET A 254 -1.94 -3.98 5.12
N GLY A 255 -1.10 -3.44 4.25
CA GLY A 255 -0.73 -4.02 2.98
C GLY A 255 0.77 -4.25 2.90
N CYS A 256 1.20 -4.88 1.84
CA CYS A 256 2.59 -5.18 1.62
C CYS A 256 2.96 -4.97 0.16
N ASP A 257 4.09 -4.33 -0.01
CA ASP A 257 4.87 -4.39 -1.22
C ASP A 257 5.81 -5.59 -1.09
N ALA A 258 5.34 -6.73 -1.61
CA ALA A 258 6.15 -7.94 -1.65
C ALA A 258 7.19 -7.77 -2.77
N CYS A 259 8.36 -7.30 -2.41
CA CYS A 259 9.39 -6.89 -3.35
C CYS A 259 10.79 -7.30 -2.93
N TYR A 260 11.72 -7.29 -3.87
CA TYR A 260 13.15 -7.45 -3.62
C TYR A 260 13.97 -6.59 -4.59
N THR A 261 15.18 -6.24 -4.18
CA THR A 261 16.15 -5.54 -5.03
C THR A 261 17.15 -6.52 -5.64
N ASN A 262 17.72 -6.17 -6.79
CA ASN A 262 18.55 -7.07 -7.63
C ASN A 262 19.79 -7.66 -6.96
N HIS A 263 20.27 -7.09 -5.85
CA HIS A 263 21.42 -7.61 -5.11
C HIS A 263 21.05 -8.62 -4.02
N MET A 264 19.77 -8.87 -3.80
CA MET A 264 19.29 -9.88 -2.84
C MET A 264 19.28 -11.27 -3.48
N LYS A 265 19.46 -12.30 -2.67
CA LYS A 265 19.26 -13.70 -3.09
C LYS A 265 17.78 -14.06 -3.02
N ALA A 266 17.03 -13.52 -3.96
CA ALA A 266 15.60 -13.77 -4.13
C ALA A 266 15.24 -13.73 -5.62
N ASP A 267 14.10 -14.32 -5.96
CA ASP A 267 13.53 -14.28 -7.31
C ASP A 267 12.02 -14.05 -7.25
N GLN A 268 11.35 -14.03 -8.42
CA GLN A 268 9.91 -13.78 -8.51
C GLN A 268 9.09 -14.83 -7.76
N ASN A 269 9.50 -16.10 -7.76
CA ASN A 269 8.80 -17.14 -7.01
C ASN A 269 8.81 -16.87 -5.50
N ASP A 270 9.89 -16.29 -4.98
CA ASP A 270 10.01 -15.92 -3.55
C ASP A 270 9.00 -14.82 -3.19
N ILE A 271 8.78 -13.87 -4.10
CA ILE A 271 7.80 -12.79 -3.92
C ILE A 271 6.37 -13.32 -3.99
N GLU A 272 6.05 -14.20 -4.93
CA GLU A 272 4.77 -14.88 -5.01
C GLU A 272 4.49 -15.73 -3.76
N ASN A 273 5.52 -16.41 -3.23
CA ASN A 273 5.43 -17.15 -1.97
C ASN A 273 5.09 -16.22 -0.81
N LEU A 274 5.76 -15.07 -0.68
CA LEU A 274 5.45 -14.09 0.35
C LEU A 274 4.02 -13.56 0.20
N ALA A 275 3.60 -13.18 -1.01
CA ALA A 275 2.25 -12.71 -1.28
C ALA A 275 1.20 -13.76 -0.87
N THR A 276 1.44 -15.03 -1.21
CA THR A 276 0.57 -16.16 -0.82
C THR A 276 0.45 -16.28 0.70
N LEU A 277 1.56 -16.20 1.44
CA LEU A 277 1.57 -16.26 2.91
C LEU A 277 0.86 -15.05 3.54
N LEU A 278 1.00 -13.86 2.97
CA LEU A 278 0.32 -12.66 3.42
C LEU A 278 -1.20 -12.75 3.23
N VAL A 279 -1.68 -13.29 2.11
CA VAL A 279 -3.11 -13.53 1.87
C VAL A 279 -3.63 -14.58 2.86
N ALA A 280 -2.88 -15.65 3.09
CA ALA A 280 -3.20 -16.65 4.12
C ALA A 280 -3.31 -16.01 5.51
N ALA A 281 -2.44 -15.05 5.83
CA ALA A 281 -2.45 -14.27 7.07
C ALA A 281 -3.58 -13.21 7.13
N GLY A 282 -4.31 -12.99 6.04
CA GLY A 282 -5.40 -12.01 5.96
C GLY A 282 -4.93 -10.59 5.78
N CYS A 283 -3.93 -10.37 4.95
CA CYS A 283 -3.50 -9.05 4.49
C CYS A 283 -4.64 -8.33 3.77
N ASN A 284 -4.72 -7.01 3.90
CA ASN A 284 -5.79 -6.24 3.30
C ASN A 284 -5.58 -6.06 1.79
N TYR A 285 -4.33 -5.88 1.37
CA TYR A 285 -3.97 -5.65 -0.03
C TYR A 285 -2.49 -5.94 -0.28
N ILE A 286 -2.15 -6.16 -1.56
CA ILE A 286 -0.76 -6.13 -2.06
C ILE A 286 -0.62 -5.01 -3.10
N MET A 287 0.62 -4.63 -3.38
CA MET A 287 0.94 -3.74 -4.49
C MET A 287 1.02 -4.53 -5.80
N GLY A 288 0.61 -3.92 -6.91
CA GLY A 288 0.83 -4.39 -8.26
C GLY A 288 1.54 -3.31 -9.09
N VAL A 289 2.58 -3.73 -9.82
CA VAL A 289 3.32 -2.90 -10.78
C VAL A 289 3.25 -3.54 -12.18
N PRO A 290 3.53 -2.80 -13.26
CA PRO A 290 3.55 -3.39 -14.60
C PRO A 290 4.54 -4.56 -14.68
N GLU A 291 4.07 -5.73 -15.15
CA GLU A 291 4.89 -6.95 -15.34
C GLU A 291 5.70 -7.40 -14.11
N GLY A 292 5.38 -6.90 -12.92
CA GLY A 292 6.14 -7.20 -11.70
C GLY A 292 7.48 -6.45 -11.60
N ASP A 293 7.76 -5.51 -12.48
CA ASP A 293 9.01 -4.76 -12.53
C ASP A 293 8.76 -3.25 -12.40
N ASP A 294 9.20 -2.67 -11.28
CA ASP A 294 9.08 -1.23 -11.08
C ASP A 294 10.19 -0.50 -11.85
N CYS A 295 9.83 0.03 -13.01
CA CYS A 295 10.76 0.69 -13.92
C CYS A 295 11.38 1.99 -13.36
N MET A 296 10.81 2.58 -12.31
CA MET A 296 11.29 3.81 -11.69
C MET A 296 12.18 3.52 -10.48
N LEU A 297 11.76 2.60 -9.61
CA LEU A 297 12.47 2.29 -8.37
C LEU A 297 13.46 1.12 -8.51
N MET A 298 13.46 0.45 -9.66
CA MET A 298 14.39 -0.62 -10.03
C MET A 298 14.39 -1.79 -9.06
N TYR A 299 13.22 -2.25 -8.67
CA TYR A 299 13.03 -3.46 -7.87
C TYR A 299 11.91 -4.32 -8.45
N GLN A 300 11.90 -5.61 -8.13
CA GLN A 300 10.87 -6.55 -8.52
C GLN A 300 9.81 -6.67 -7.43
N CYS A 301 8.56 -6.77 -7.87
CA CYS A 301 7.39 -6.82 -7.00
C CYS A 301 6.33 -7.76 -7.59
N THR A 302 5.19 -7.88 -6.95
CA THR A 302 4.01 -8.49 -7.57
C THR A 302 3.48 -7.62 -8.72
N GLY A 303 3.07 -8.25 -9.81
CA GLY A 303 2.48 -7.57 -10.98
C GLY A 303 0.98 -7.32 -10.82
N TYR A 304 0.35 -6.84 -11.87
CA TYR A 304 -1.08 -6.52 -11.85
C TYR A 304 -1.99 -7.74 -11.77
N HIS A 305 -1.55 -8.89 -12.28
CA HIS A 305 -2.36 -10.11 -12.39
C HIS A 305 -2.36 -10.98 -11.13
N GLU A 306 -1.34 -10.87 -10.25
CA GLU A 306 -1.22 -11.73 -9.06
C GLU A 306 -2.38 -11.56 -8.10
N ALA A 307 -2.91 -10.34 -7.94
CA ALA A 307 -4.06 -10.12 -7.06
C ALA A 307 -5.28 -10.95 -7.50
N ALA A 308 -5.53 -11.05 -8.81
CA ALA A 308 -6.63 -11.84 -9.35
C ALA A 308 -6.39 -13.35 -9.15
N ALA A 309 -5.17 -13.82 -9.40
CA ALA A 309 -4.78 -15.21 -9.16
C ALA A 309 -4.92 -15.59 -7.68
N LEU A 310 -4.43 -14.77 -6.77
CA LEU A 310 -4.54 -14.98 -5.33
C LEU A 310 -6.00 -14.96 -4.85
N ARG A 311 -6.84 -14.09 -5.40
CA ARG A 311 -8.28 -14.10 -5.11
C ARG A 311 -8.92 -15.44 -5.50
N GLU A 312 -8.61 -15.96 -6.67
CA GLU A 312 -9.15 -17.26 -7.11
C GLU A 312 -8.66 -18.41 -6.23
N VAL A 313 -7.36 -18.47 -5.93
CA VAL A 313 -6.75 -19.52 -5.07
C VAL A 313 -7.36 -19.55 -3.67
N PHE A 314 -7.62 -18.38 -3.08
CA PHE A 314 -8.14 -18.27 -1.70
C PHE A 314 -9.66 -18.11 -1.62
N GLY A 315 -10.38 -18.09 -2.73
CA GLY A 315 -11.83 -17.86 -2.76
C GLY A 315 -12.21 -16.46 -2.27
N LEU A 316 -11.38 -15.46 -2.56
CA LEU A 316 -11.58 -14.05 -2.20
C LEU A 316 -12.08 -13.25 -3.41
N ARG A 317 -12.60 -12.07 -3.15
CA ARG A 317 -13.07 -11.14 -4.16
C ARG A 317 -12.38 -9.77 -3.98
N PRO A 318 -12.36 -8.91 -5.00
CA PRO A 318 -12.07 -7.49 -4.76
C PRO A 318 -13.16 -6.87 -3.86
N ILE A 319 -13.03 -5.62 -3.48
CA ILE A 319 -14.12 -4.91 -2.80
C ILE A 319 -15.38 -4.96 -3.65
N HIS A 320 -16.54 -4.97 -3.01
CA HIS A 320 -17.82 -5.22 -3.69
C HIS A 320 -18.10 -4.25 -4.84
N GLU A 321 -17.88 -2.97 -4.64
CA GLU A 321 -18.10 -1.93 -5.64
C GLU A 321 -17.21 -2.12 -6.88
N PHE A 322 -15.96 -2.52 -6.67
CA PHE A 322 -15.01 -2.77 -7.75
C PHE A 322 -15.30 -4.09 -8.48
N ASP A 323 -15.75 -5.10 -7.76
CA ASP A 323 -16.18 -6.36 -8.32
C ASP A 323 -17.37 -6.17 -9.30
N MET A 324 -18.39 -5.41 -8.89
CA MET A 324 -19.49 -5.03 -9.76
C MET A 324 -19.03 -4.18 -10.95
N TRP A 325 -18.06 -3.31 -10.74
CA TRP A 325 -17.50 -2.49 -11.83
C TRP A 325 -16.75 -3.36 -12.85
N LEU A 326 -15.96 -4.33 -12.41
CA LEU A 326 -15.27 -5.28 -13.30
C LEU A 326 -16.27 -6.08 -14.14
N GLU A 327 -17.37 -6.54 -13.56
CA GLU A 327 -18.44 -7.23 -14.27
C GLU A 327 -19.13 -6.30 -15.30
N LYS A 328 -19.44 -5.05 -14.91
CA LYS A 328 -19.99 -4.03 -15.82
C LYS A 328 -19.08 -3.75 -17.01
N MET A 329 -17.78 -3.71 -16.81
CA MET A 329 -16.77 -3.53 -17.86
C MET A 329 -16.54 -4.79 -18.70
N GLY A 330 -16.97 -5.95 -18.19
CA GLY A 330 -16.82 -7.25 -18.83
C GLY A 330 -15.44 -7.88 -18.59
N PHE A 331 -14.65 -7.37 -17.65
CA PHE A 331 -13.35 -7.93 -17.27
C PHE A 331 -13.46 -9.14 -16.35
N SER A 332 -14.54 -9.26 -15.61
CA SER A 332 -14.83 -10.42 -14.76
C SER A 332 -16.25 -10.93 -14.95
N GLU A 333 -16.46 -12.19 -14.60
CA GLU A 333 -17.77 -12.85 -14.53
C GLU A 333 -17.74 -13.82 -13.34
N ASN A 334 -18.68 -13.66 -12.40
CA ASN A 334 -18.75 -14.48 -11.18
C ASN A 334 -17.42 -14.53 -10.39
N GLY A 335 -16.65 -13.43 -10.40
CA GLY A 335 -15.37 -13.27 -9.70
C GLY A 335 -14.16 -13.89 -10.35
N LYS A 336 -14.30 -14.32 -11.58
CA LYS A 336 -13.20 -14.82 -12.42
C LYS A 336 -12.95 -13.87 -13.57
N LEU A 337 -11.69 -13.69 -13.92
CA LEU A 337 -11.34 -12.90 -15.10
C LEU A 337 -11.88 -13.56 -16.37
N THR A 338 -12.38 -12.71 -17.27
CA THR A 338 -12.84 -13.14 -18.61
C THR A 338 -11.67 -13.06 -19.61
N PRO A 339 -11.82 -13.58 -20.84
CA PRO A 339 -10.84 -13.38 -21.90
C PRO A 339 -10.61 -11.92 -22.32
N LYS A 340 -11.40 -10.96 -21.79
CA LYS A 340 -11.18 -9.52 -21.98
C LYS A 340 -10.23 -8.92 -20.93
N ALA A 341 -9.90 -9.65 -19.89
CA ALA A 341 -8.90 -9.17 -18.91
C ALA A 341 -7.58 -8.94 -19.64
N GLY A 342 -6.92 -7.81 -19.33
CA GLY A 342 -5.73 -7.36 -20.03
C GLY A 342 -6.02 -6.58 -21.34
N ASP A 343 -7.27 -6.52 -21.82
CA ASP A 343 -7.62 -5.72 -23.01
C ASP A 343 -7.91 -4.26 -22.65
N ALA A 344 -6.86 -3.47 -22.58
CA ALA A 344 -6.97 -2.03 -22.32
C ALA A 344 -7.77 -1.27 -23.40
N SER A 345 -7.97 -1.86 -24.60
CA SER A 345 -8.72 -1.21 -25.70
C SER A 345 -10.19 -0.96 -25.35
N VAL A 346 -10.73 -1.64 -24.34
CA VAL A 346 -12.09 -1.41 -23.82
C VAL A 346 -12.27 0.06 -23.41
N PHE A 347 -11.22 0.69 -22.88
CA PHE A 347 -11.21 2.10 -22.48
C PHE A 347 -11.12 3.10 -23.65
N LEU A 348 -10.86 2.63 -24.87
CA LEU A 348 -10.75 3.47 -26.04
C LEU A 348 -12.08 3.62 -26.80
N LYS A 349 -13.11 2.86 -26.44
CA LYS A 349 -14.38 2.74 -27.18
C LYS A 349 -15.47 3.73 -26.74
N LYS A 350 -15.15 4.74 -25.94
CA LYS A 350 -16.11 5.78 -25.53
C LYS A 350 -15.74 7.17 -26.04
#